data_eb02613af4536f2e51dd977e33197e37
#
_entry.id   eb02613af4536f2e51dd977e33197e37
#
_cell.length_a   1.000
_cell.length_b   1.000
_cell.length_c   1.000
_cell.angle_alpha   90.00
_cell.angle_beta   90.00
_cell.angle_gamma   90.00
#
_symmetry.space_group_name_H-M   'P 1'
#
loop_
_entity.id
_entity.type
_entity.pdbx_description
1 polymer ?
#
loop_
_entity_poly.entity_id
_entity_poly.type
_entity_poly.pdbx_seq_one_letter_code
_entity_poly.pdbx_strand_id
1 'polypeptide(L)'
;IMDPIGASSSWNWYGYEKSKILLNGEIFGSVSGGGHFGGGLFINSLDHARFGLLFLRNGKWKNELLLSSEWIKLVQQPSKNNESYGYMWWLNKGERKWRGLSENIYYGAGFGGNFIVIIPDQNLVVVARWIDSSKIGEFIEMVVKSAIG
;
A
#
# COMPACT_ATOMS: atom_id res chain seq x y z
N ILE A 1 5.07 8.80 10.45
CA ILE A 1 5.70 7.95 9.39
C ILE A 1 6.20 8.83 8.25
N MET A 2 5.39 9.73 7.73
CA MET A 2 5.73 10.46 6.50
C MET A 2 6.99 11.31 6.63
N ASP A 3 7.13 12.09 7.70
CA ASP A 3 8.32 12.93 7.92
C ASP A 3 9.60 12.11 8.11
N PRO A 4 9.65 11.07 8.97
CA PRO A 4 10.83 10.23 9.14
C PRO A 4 11.32 9.57 7.84
N ILE A 5 10.42 9.17 6.94
CA ILE A 5 10.81 8.58 5.65
C ILE A 5 11.22 9.63 4.60
N GLY A 6 11.20 10.90 4.97
CA GLY A 6 11.57 12.00 4.09
C GLY A 6 10.56 12.27 2.97
N ALA A 7 9.30 12.05 3.23
CA ALA A 7 8.24 12.44 2.31
C ALA A 7 8.20 13.97 2.18
N SER A 8 7.87 14.46 1.00
CA SER A 8 7.71 15.88 0.74
C SER A 8 6.49 16.44 1.48
N SER A 9 6.39 17.76 1.58
CA SER A 9 5.21 18.43 2.13
C SER A 9 3.98 18.39 1.21
N SER A 10 4.07 17.73 0.06
CA SER A 10 2.99 17.70 -0.93
C SER A 10 1.92 16.64 -0.66
N TRP A 11 2.16 15.70 0.26
CA TRP A 11 1.14 14.73 0.60
C TRP A 11 0.09 15.35 1.53
N ASN A 12 -1.17 14.96 1.36
CA ASN A 12 -2.26 15.44 2.21
C ASN A 12 -3.42 14.44 2.23
N TRP A 13 -4.21 14.48 3.31
CA TRP A 13 -5.47 13.78 3.40
C TRP A 13 -6.63 14.74 3.12
N TYR A 14 -7.45 14.39 2.14
CA TYR A 14 -8.70 15.07 1.89
C TYR A 14 -9.84 14.14 2.30
N GLY A 15 -10.54 14.51 3.39
CA GLY A 15 -11.76 13.83 3.79
C GLY A 15 -12.90 14.19 2.83
N TYR A 16 -13.85 13.26 2.66
CA TYR A 16 -15.09 13.59 1.99
C TYR A 16 -15.92 14.57 2.86
N GLU A 17 -16.67 15.45 2.26
CA GLU A 17 -17.48 16.46 2.97
C GLU A 17 -18.45 15.82 3.99
N LYS A 18 -18.97 14.63 3.67
CA LYS A 18 -19.88 13.85 4.53
C LYS A 18 -19.19 12.91 5.52
N SER A 19 -17.85 12.90 5.57
CA SER A 19 -17.08 12.03 6.46
C SER A 19 -16.62 12.74 7.74
N LYS A 20 -17.23 13.86 8.08
CA LYS A 20 -16.92 14.58 9.31
C LYS A 20 -17.42 13.83 10.52
N ILE A 21 -16.56 13.64 11.51
CA ILE A 21 -16.89 13.04 12.80
C ILE A 21 -16.65 14.05 13.92
N LEU A 22 -17.50 14.00 14.93
CA LEU A 22 -17.30 14.76 16.17
C LEU A 22 -16.51 13.86 17.14
N LEU A 23 -15.33 14.28 17.52
CA LEU A 23 -14.49 13.57 18.48
C LEU A 23 -14.05 14.56 19.57
N ASN A 24 -14.40 14.30 20.82
CA ASN A 24 -14.07 15.16 21.96
C ASN A 24 -14.49 16.63 21.81
N GLY A 25 -15.59 16.89 21.12
CA GLY A 25 -16.10 18.25 20.90
C GLY A 25 -15.52 18.96 19.68
N GLU A 26 -14.59 18.34 18.96
CA GLU A 26 -13.98 18.89 17.73
C GLU A 26 -14.41 18.10 16.50
N ILE A 27 -14.56 18.79 15.37
CA ILE A 27 -14.94 18.17 14.10
C ILE A 27 -13.68 17.80 13.33
N PHE A 28 -13.51 16.51 13.08
CA PHE A 28 -12.43 15.96 12.27
C PHE A 28 -12.96 15.45 10.92
N GLY A 29 -12.15 15.65 9.86
CA GLY A 29 -12.36 14.92 8.61
C GLY A 29 -11.98 13.45 8.80
N SER A 30 -12.95 12.54 8.71
CA SER A 30 -12.65 11.12 8.74
C SER A 30 -11.97 10.71 7.44
N VAL A 31 -10.80 10.13 7.54
CA VAL A 31 -10.17 9.42 6.44
C VAL A 31 -10.81 8.05 6.36
N SER A 32 -11.41 7.74 5.28
CA SER A 32 -12.04 6.48 4.86
C SER A 32 -12.36 5.45 5.97
N GLY A 33 -13.48 4.87 5.94
CA GLY A 33 -13.89 3.82 6.84
C GLY A 33 -15.24 4.05 7.52
N GLY A 34 -15.76 5.26 7.54
CA GLY A 34 -17.10 5.57 8.04
C GLY A 34 -18.22 5.22 7.05
N GLY A 35 -18.14 4.04 6.41
CA GLY A 35 -19.11 3.63 5.40
C GLY A 35 -18.82 4.17 3.98
N HIS A 36 -17.70 4.83 3.78
CA HIS A 36 -17.27 5.30 2.48
C HIS A 36 -16.07 4.49 1.97
N PHE A 37 -16.11 4.12 0.70
CA PHE A 37 -15.01 3.45 0.04
C PHE A 37 -13.91 4.45 -0.31
N GLY A 38 -12.68 4.09 0.02
CA GLY A 38 -11.50 4.82 -0.37
C GLY A 38 -11.08 5.91 0.60
N GLY A 39 -9.83 6.23 0.56
CA GLY A 39 -9.18 7.32 1.29
C GLY A 39 -8.92 8.50 0.38
N GLY A 40 -8.85 9.68 0.96
CA GLY A 40 -8.46 10.89 0.28
C GLY A 40 -6.95 11.16 0.40
N LEU A 41 -6.08 10.15 0.34
CA LEU A 41 -4.64 10.37 0.37
C LEU A 41 -4.15 10.87 -0.99
N PHE A 42 -3.71 12.12 -1.03
CA PHE A 42 -2.96 12.68 -2.14
C PHE A 42 -1.47 12.57 -1.83
N ILE A 43 -0.75 11.90 -2.70
CA ILE A 43 0.68 11.62 -2.51
C ILE A 43 1.34 11.49 -3.87
N ASN A 44 2.53 12.02 -4.04
CA ASN A 44 3.31 11.81 -5.25
C ASN A 44 3.91 10.39 -5.30
N SER A 45 4.34 9.96 -6.47
CA SER A 45 4.83 8.57 -6.67
C SER A 45 6.10 8.28 -5.89
N LEU A 46 7.00 9.25 -5.70
CA LEU A 46 8.25 9.04 -4.95
C LEU A 46 7.99 8.85 -3.45
N ASP A 47 7.11 9.65 -2.87
CA ASP A 47 6.74 9.51 -1.46
C ASP A 47 5.98 8.21 -1.21
N HIS A 48 5.13 7.81 -2.17
CA HIS A 48 4.45 6.53 -2.11
C HIS A 48 5.44 5.36 -2.21
N ALA A 49 6.48 5.49 -3.05
CA ALA A 49 7.56 4.50 -3.11
C ALA A 49 8.40 4.44 -1.83
N ARG A 50 8.67 5.58 -1.17
CA ARG A 50 9.32 5.62 0.16
C ARG A 50 8.50 4.88 1.21
N PHE A 51 7.19 5.07 1.20
CA PHE A 51 6.29 4.32 2.07
C PHE A 51 6.37 2.81 1.81
N GLY A 52 6.33 2.39 0.55
CA GLY A 52 6.51 0.99 0.18
C GLY A 52 7.88 0.44 0.59
N LEU A 53 8.94 1.23 0.44
CA LEU A 53 10.29 0.85 0.84
C LEU A 53 10.41 0.62 2.36
N LEU A 54 9.68 1.39 3.17
CA LEU A 54 9.59 1.15 4.61
C LEU A 54 9.02 -0.25 4.91
N PHE A 55 7.97 -0.65 4.21
CA PHE A 55 7.38 -1.99 4.34
C PHE A 55 8.32 -3.09 3.83
N LEU A 56 8.94 -2.89 2.68
CA LEU A 56 9.93 -3.83 2.13
C LEU A 56 11.11 -4.06 3.08
N ARG A 57 11.52 -3.04 3.81
CA ARG A 57 12.60 -3.07 4.81
C ARG A 57 12.13 -3.48 6.21
N ASN A 58 11.00 -4.16 6.32
CA ASN A 58 10.47 -4.64 7.60
C ASN A 58 10.33 -3.53 8.66
N GLY A 59 9.87 -2.37 8.24
CA GLY A 59 9.63 -1.23 9.11
C GLY A 59 10.86 -0.39 9.47
N LYS A 60 12.03 -0.72 8.92
CA LYS A 60 13.27 0.03 9.14
C LYS A 60 13.45 1.13 8.10
N TRP A 61 13.84 2.29 8.59
CA TRP A 61 14.23 3.42 7.74
C TRP A 61 15.55 3.99 8.24
N LYS A 62 16.59 3.92 7.40
CA LYS A 62 17.98 4.20 7.82
C LYS A 62 18.33 3.32 9.06
N ASN A 63 18.64 3.94 10.19
CA ASN A 63 18.99 3.26 11.45
C ASN A 63 17.86 3.16 12.45
N GLU A 64 16.63 3.57 12.07
CA GLU A 64 15.49 3.63 12.97
C GLU A 64 14.44 2.57 12.61
N LEU A 65 13.80 1.99 13.61
CA LEU A 65 12.64 1.12 13.46
C LEU A 65 11.38 1.96 13.61
N LEU A 66 10.74 2.32 12.50
CA LEU A 66 9.52 3.13 12.50
C LEU A 66 8.25 2.29 12.66
N LEU A 67 8.27 1.05 12.18
CA LEU A 67 7.19 0.07 12.34
C LEU A 67 7.80 -1.23 12.83
N SER A 68 7.13 -1.93 13.73
CA SER A 68 7.66 -3.20 14.22
C SER A 68 7.68 -4.26 13.11
N SER A 69 8.67 -5.13 13.14
CA SER A 69 8.76 -6.25 12.20
C SER A 69 7.59 -7.23 12.35
N GLU A 70 7.06 -7.36 13.57
CA GLU A 70 5.86 -8.14 13.87
C GLU A 70 4.64 -7.58 13.14
N TRP A 71 4.47 -6.25 13.13
CA TRP A 71 3.41 -5.60 12.36
C TRP A 71 3.56 -5.87 10.86
N ILE A 72 4.77 -5.74 10.31
CA ILE A 72 5.01 -6.01 8.89
C ILE A 72 4.73 -7.49 8.54
N LYS A 73 5.03 -8.42 9.43
CA LYS A 73 4.66 -9.83 9.24
C LYS A 73 3.14 -10.02 9.31
N LEU A 74 2.49 -9.33 10.24
CA LEU A 74 1.05 -9.44 10.46
C LEU A 74 0.25 -8.94 9.25
N VAL A 75 0.65 -7.84 8.62
CA VAL A 75 -0.05 -7.31 7.43
C VAL A 75 0.02 -8.24 6.22
N GLN A 76 0.94 -9.19 6.21
CA GLN A 76 1.08 -10.22 5.18
C GLN A 76 0.30 -11.51 5.52
N GLN A 77 -0.47 -11.51 6.62
CA GLN A 77 -1.31 -12.65 6.98
C GLN A 77 -2.73 -12.46 6.44
N PRO A 78 -3.31 -13.50 5.86
CA PRO A 78 -4.71 -13.48 5.43
C PRO A 78 -5.67 -13.20 6.59
N SER A 79 -6.76 -12.51 6.30
CA SER A 79 -7.87 -12.42 7.24
C SER A 79 -8.67 -13.73 7.28
N LYS A 80 -9.46 -13.93 8.33
CA LYS A 80 -10.30 -15.13 8.46
C LYS A 80 -11.30 -15.28 7.31
N ASN A 81 -11.72 -14.17 6.71
CA ASN A 81 -12.81 -14.13 5.75
C ASN A 81 -12.32 -13.97 4.30
N ASN A 82 -11.03 -13.70 4.10
CA ASN A 82 -10.47 -13.50 2.76
C ASN A 82 -8.97 -13.82 2.77
N GLU A 83 -8.60 -14.89 2.09
CA GLU A 83 -7.20 -15.33 1.98
C GLU A 83 -6.32 -14.37 1.17
N SER A 84 -6.93 -13.54 0.32
CA SER A 84 -6.22 -12.56 -0.51
C SER A 84 -6.18 -11.17 0.11
N TYR A 85 -6.57 -10.99 1.40
CA TYR A 85 -6.60 -9.68 2.04
C TYR A 85 -6.29 -9.75 3.52
N GLY A 86 -5.40 -8.89 4.00
CA GLY A 86 -5.06 -8.78 5.41
C GLY A 86 -4.63 -7.36 5.78
N TYR A 87 -5.19 -6.80 6.85
CA TYR A 87 -4.81 -5.51 7.45
C TYR A 87 -4.62 -4.37 6.44
N MET A 88 -5.59 -4.17 5.56
CA MET A 88 -5.61 -3.14 4.50
C MET A 88 -4.66 -3.40 3.31
N TRP A 89 -4.02 -4.56 3.26
CA TRP A 89 -3.20 -4.99 2.12
C TRP A 89 -3.87 -6.13 1.35
N TRP A 90 -3.83 -6.06 0.04
CA TRP A 90 -4.09 -7.19 -0.83
C TRP A 90 -2.88 -8.12 -0.83
N LEU A 91 -3.13 -9.43 -0.80
CA LEU A 91 -2.11 -10.47 -0.79
C LEU A 91 -2.21 -11.28 -2.07
N ASN A 92 -1.07 -11.62 -2.67
CA ASN A 92 -1.03 -12.53 -3.81
C ASN A 92 -1.11 -14.00 -3.36
N LYS A 93 -2.08 -14.31 -2.48
CA LYS A 93 -2.33 -15.62 -1.86
C LYS A 93 -3.73 -16.12 -2.18
N GLY A 94 -4.01 -17.37 -1.87
CA GLY A 94 -5.32 -17.99 -2.12
C GLY A 94 -5.63 -18.04 -3.63
N GLU A 95 -6.74 -17.48 -4.03
CA GLU A 95 -7.05 -17.26 -5.45
C GLU A 95 -6.17 -16.13 -6.02
N ARG A 96 -4.89 -16.37 -6.15
CA ARG A 96 -3.89 -15.39 -6.54
C ARG A 96 -4.31 -14.64 -7.79
N LYS A 97 -4.32 -13.34 -7.68
CA LYS A 97 -4.64 -12.45 -8.79
C LYS A 97 -3.59 -12.54 -9.91
N TRP A 98 -2.34 -12.74 -9.54
CA TRP A 98 -1.19 -12.80 -10.46
C TRP A 98 -0.48 -14.13 -10.33
N ARG A 99 -1.03 -15.17 -10.99
CA ARG A 99 -0.63 -16.58 -10.83
C ARG A 99 0.83 -16.87 -11.19
N GLY A 100 1.43 -16.10 -12.08
CA GLY A 100 2.84 -16.24 -12.47
C GLY A 100 3.85 -15.64 -11.50
N LEU A 101 3.39 -14.97 -10.46
CA LEU A 101 4.22 -14.22 -9.53
C LEU A 101 4.21 -14.81 -8.12
N SER A 102 5.20 -14.42 -7.32
CA SER A 102 5.39 -14.90 -5.94
C SER A 102 4.17 -14.66 -5.04
N GLU A 103 3.90 -15.60 -4.14
CA GLU A 103 2.90 -15.47 -3.07
C GLU A 103 3.30 -14.45 -2.00
N ASN A 104 4.57 -14.05 -1.96
CA ASN A 104 5.07 -13.06 -1.00
C ASN A 104 4.72 -11.63 -1.39
N ILE A 105 4.17 -11.41 -2.59
CA ILE A 105 3.74 -10.10 -3.05
C ILE A 105 2.52 -9.65 -2.27
N TYR A 106 2.56 -8.40 -1.80
CA TYR A 106 1.40 -7.72 -1.24
C TYR A 106 1.33 -6.29 -1.76
N TYR A 107 0.11 -5.74 -1.85
CA TYR A 107 -0.08 -4.49 -2.55
C TYR A 107 -1.28 -3.69 -2.04
N GLY A 108 -1.19 -2.38 -2.15
CA GLY A 108 -2.31 -1.46 -2.05
C GLY A 108 -2.88 -1.19 -3.44
N ALA A 109 -4.21 -1.18 -3.56
CA ALA A 109 -4.92 -0.84 -4.78
C ALA A 109 -5.92 0.27 -4.50
N GLY A 110 -5.77 1.40 -5.17
CA GLY A 110 -6.61 2.57 -5.04
C GLY A 110 -7.47 2.83 -6.29
N PHE A 111 -8.51 3.61 -6.10
CA PHE A 111 -9.40 4.01 -7.19
C PHE A 111 -8.62 4.65 -8.35
N GLY A 112 -9.05 4.38 -9.59
CA GLY A 112 -8.41 4.93 -10.80
C GLY A 112 -7.11 4.23 -11.19
N GLY A 113 -6.84 3.01 -10.70
CA GLY A 113 -5.65 2.25 -11.09
C GLY A 113 -4.36 2.74 -10.44
N ASN A 114 -4.45 3.14 -9.17
CA ASN A 114 -3.30 3.52 -8.35
C ASN A 114 -2.83 2.33 -7.53
N PHE A 115 -1.59 1.91 -7.72
CA PHE A 115 -1.04 0.75 -7.03
C PHE A 115 0.30 1.08 -6.36
N ILE A 116 0.52 0.45 -5.21
CA ILE A 116 1.82 0.26 -4.59
C ILE A 116 2.01 -1.24 -4.38
N VAL A 117 3.03 -1.81 -5.00
CA VAL A 117 3.29 -3.24 -4.96
C VAL A 117 4.63 -3.50 -4.31
N ILE A 118 4.64 -4.32 -3.29
CA ILE A 118 5.83 -4.75 -2.57
C ILE A 118 6.17 -6.16 -3.03
N ILE A 119 7.38 -6.36 -3.51
CA ILE A 119 7.88 -7.63 -4.07
C ILE A 119 9.14 -8.04 -3.28
N PRO A 120 8.97 -8.72 -2.14
CA PRO A 120 10.09 -9.02 -1.24
C PRO A 120 11.19 -9.86 -1.89
N ASP A 121 10.82 -10.85 -2.69
CA ASP A 121 11.76 -11.81 -3.28
C ASP A 121 12.73 -11.14 -4.27
N GLN A 122 12.35 -10.03 -4.87
CA GLN A 122 13.18 -9.22 -5.77
C GLN A 122 13.71 -7.94 -5.11
N ASN A 123 13.44 -7.74 -3.81
CA ASN A 123 13.78 -6.50 -3.12
C ASN A 123 13.28 -5.25 -3.85
N LEU A 124 12.04 -5.27 -4.31
CA LEU A 124 11.49 -4.28 -5.23
C LEU A 124 10.18 -3.66 -4.70
N VAL A 125 10.03 -2.36 -4.94
CA VAL A 125 8.77 -1.63 -4.78
C VAL A 125 8.38 -1.03 -6.12
N VAL A 126 7.14 -1.23 -6.51
CA VAL A 126 6.58 -0.66 -7.74
C VAL A 126 5.40 0.25 -7.39
N VAL A 127 5.43 1.47 -7.91
CA VAL A 127 4.30 2.40 -7.84
C VAL A 127 3.78 2.63 -9.25
N ALA A 128 2.54 2.25 -9.50
CA ALA A 128 1.86 2.51 -10.75
C ALA A 128 0.70 3.49 -10.53
N ARG A 129 0.50 4.40 -11.47
CA ARG A 129 -0.53 5.42 -11.43
C ARG A 129 -1.37 5.38 -12.70
N TRP A 130 -2.69 5.44 -12.53
CA TRP A 130 -3.64 5.54 -13.63
C TRP A 130 -3.52 4.40 -14.65
N ILE A 131 -3.02 3.24 -14.19
CA ILE A 131 -2.95 2.04 -15.02
C ILE A 131 -4.31 1.36 -15.07
N ASP A 132 -4.65 0.78 -16.23
CA ASP A 132 -5.79 -0.11 -16.31
C ASP A 132 -5.61 -1.27 -15.33
N SER A 133 -6.53 -1.40 -14.37
CA SER A 133 -6.45 -2.43 -13.33
C SER A 133 -6.49 -3.86 -13.87
N SER A 134 -6.96 -4.07 -15.10
CA SER A 134 -6.89 -5.37 -15.77
C SER A 134 -5.47 -5.71 -16.26
N LYS A 135 -4.62 -4.69 -16.44
CA LYS A 135 -3.25 -4.82 -17.00
C LYS A 135 -2.15 -4.79 -15.95
N ILE A 136 -2.47 -4.53 -14.69
CA ILE A 136 -1.45 -4.42 -13.65
C ILE A 136 -0.64 -5.71 -13.50
N GLY A 137 -1.26 -6.89 -13.60
CA GLY A 137 -0.56 -8.17 -13.52
C GLY A 137 0.50 -8.34 -14.61
N GLU A 138 0.15 -8.08 -15.86
CA GLU A 138 1.08 -8.12 -17.00
C GLU A 138 2.25 -7.12 -16.80
N PHE A 139 1.92 -5.92 -16.33
CA PHE A 139 2.91 -4.90 -16.05
C PHE A 139 3.91 -5.34 -14.96
N ILE A 140 3.41 -5.90 -13.83
CA ILE A 140 4.29 -6.40 -12.77
C ILE A 140 5.15 -7.57 -13.24
N GLU A 141 4.61 -8.48 -14.06
CA GLU A 141 5.42 -9.55 -14.66
C GLU A 141 6.57 -9.01 -15.51
N MET A 142 6.32 -7.99 -16.34
CA MET A 142 7.38 -7.35 -17.14
C MET A 142 8.44 -6.70 -16.26
N VAL A 143 8.02 -5.99 -15.21
CA VAL A 143 8.93 -5.35 -14.25
C VAL A 143 9.81 -6.39 -13.54
N VAL A 144 9.21 -7.48 -13.05
CA VAL A 144 9.95 -8.57 -12.39
C VAL A 144 10.96 -9.22 -13.34
N LYS A 145 10.54 -9.53 -14.58
CA LYS A 145 11.45 -10.08 -15.60
C LYS A 145 12.62 -9.15 -15.90
N SER A 146 12.38 -7.85 -15.98
CA SER A 146 13.43 -6.84 -16.23
C SER A 146 14.40 -6.66 -15.06
N ALA A 147 13.96 -6.93 -13.84
CA ALA A 147 14.79 -6.79 -12.65
C ALA A 147 15.70 -8.01 -12.38
N ILE A 148 15.42 -9.15 -13.01
CA ILE A 148 16.18 -10.41 -12.86
C ILE A 148 17.26 -10.56 -13.97
N GLY A 149 17.12 -9.86 -15.08
CA GLY A 149 18.07 -9.84 -16.21
C GLY A 149 19.16 -8.84 -15.99
#